data_e6b907b0ab4c788954a3b327d847fd2d
#
_entry.id   e6b907b0ab4c788954a3b327d847fd2d
#
_cell.length_a   1.000
_cell.length_b   1.000
_cell.length_c   1.000
_cell.angle_alpha   90.00
_cell.angle_beta   90.00
_cell.angle_gamma   90.00
#
_symmetry.space_group_name_H-M   'P 1'
#
loop_
_entity.id
_entity.type
_entity.pdbx_description
1 polymer ?
#
loop_
_entity_poly.entity_id
_entity_poly.type
_entity_poly.pdbx_seq_one_letter_code
_entity_poly.pdbx_strand_id
1 'polypeptide(L)'
;MKAKLLLFFFCLSVLGGMGQGTTSRNKCKTCGKVISQCPHKAKHPEPAPTPKPKPAPRVTASYQNLTIRVGDVNFVMVKVSGGTFTMGATSEMQKPHDDEKPTHQVTLSSYYIGETEVTQALWKAVMGSNPSYFKGDNLPVEMVSWNDCQTFISKLNALTDKNFRLPTEAEWEFAARGGNQSRHTQYSGSSRIDDVAWYDGNSGEKTHPVKTKQPNELGIYDMTGNVYEWCQDWIGSYSSYAQTNPTGAGSGSYRVRRGGCWYYFPRDCRSSSRGGIMPGGSRNDLGLRLVLSL
;
A
#
# COMPACT_ATOMS: atom_id res chain seq x y z
N MET A 1 49.59 -9.34 20.99
CA MET A 1 50.52 -8.69 20.05
C MET A 1 49.71 -7.90 19.06
N LYS A 2 49.75 -6.74 19.24
CA LYS A 2 49.91 -5.41 18.60
C LYS A 2 50.33 -5.48 17.13
N ALA A 3 49.59 -4.79 16.25
CA ALA A 3 50.04 -3.85 15.21
C ALA A 3 48.79 -3.44 14.40
N LYS A 4 48.27 -2.23 14.47
CA LYS A 4 48.64 -0.89 13.94
C LYS A 4 48.74 -0.90 12.41
N LEU A 5 47.73 -0.22 11.76
CA LEU A 5 47.74 1.16 11.21
C LEU A 5 48.44 1.30 9.85
N LEU A 6 47.77 1.79 8.82
CA LEU A 6 48.13 3.05 8.12
C LEU A 6 47.07 3.51 7.12
N LEU A 7 46.75 4.77 7.24
CA LEU A 7 46.06 5.64 6.27
C LEU A 7 46.89 5.83 5.01
N PHE A 8 46.26 6.05 3.83
CA PHE A 8 46.80 6.99 2.84
C PHE A 8 45.68 7.73 2.14
N PHE A 9 45.69 9.03 2.34
CA PHE A 9 45.01 10.05 1.53
C PHE A 9 45.71 10.17 0.16
N PHE A 10 44.95 10.26 -0.92
CA PHE A 10 45.40 11.01 -2.09
C PHE A 10 44.24 11.83 -2.66
N CYS A 11 44.45 13.15 -2.50
CA CYS A 11 43.69 14.19 -3.14
C CYS A 11 44.33 14.44 -4.52
N LEU A 12 43.54 14.45 -5.59
CA LEU A 12 43.94 15.11 -6.83
C LEU A 12 42.72 15.78 -7.46
N SER A 13 42.77 17.10 -7.40
CA SER A 13 41.94 18.05 -8.11
C SER A 13 42.30 18.06 -9.60
N VAL A 14 41.27 18.02 -10.47
CA VAL A 14 41.37 18.57 -11.82
C VAL A 14 40.13 19.45 -12.07
N LEU A 15 40.45 20.72 -12.29
CA LEU A 15 39.57 21.77 -12.79
C LEU A 15 39.18 21.50 -14.26
N GLY A 16 37.99 21.88 -14.63
CA GLY A 16 37.74 22.23 -16.02
C GLY A 16 36.29 22.06 -16.48
N GLY A 17 35.61 23.18 -16.70
CA GLY A 17 34.50 23.20 -17.63
C GLY A 17 33.22 23.87 -17.14
N MET A 18 33.20 25.19 -17.11
CA MET A 18 31.99 26.01 -16.99
C MET A 18 31.05 25.78 -18.17
N GLY A 19 29.80 25.41 -17.84
CA GLY A 19 28.66 25.51 -18.74
C GLY A 19 27.58 26.32 -18.04
N GLN A 20 27.60 27.65 -18.18
CA GLN A 20 26.56 28.53 -17.68
C GLN A 20 25.30 28.40 -18.51
N GLY A 21 24.31 27.67 -17.99
CA GLY A 21 22.92 27.75 -18.42
C GLY A 21 22.21 28.81 -17.58
N THR A 22 22.26 30.06 -17.96
CA THR A 22 21.56 31.16 -17.27
C THR A 22 20.06 31.02 -17.48
N THR A 23 19.34 30.67 -16.41
CA THR A 23 17.90 30.76 -16.35
C THR A 23 17.43 32.21 -16.36
N SER A 24 17.08 32.71 -17.53
CA SER A 24 16.57 34.05 -17.80
C SER A 24 15.18 34.35 -17.20
N ARG A 25 14.62 33.48 -16.36
CA ARG A 25 13.23 33.61 -15.89
C ARG A 25 13.01 34.44 -14.64
N ASN A 26 14.06 34.88 -13.95
CA ASN A 26 13.93 35.55 -12.66
C ASN A 26 14.34 37.04 -12.67
N LYS A 27 14.42 37.69 -13.85
CA LYS A 27 14.74 39.11 -13.94
C LYS A 27 13.55 39.94 -14.39
N CYS A 28 13.32 41.08 -13.75
CA CYS A 28 12.30 42.03 -14.12
C CYS A 28 12.60 42.62 -15.52
N LYS A 29 11.63 42.55 -16.44
CA LYS A 29 11.78 43.06 -17.82
C LYS A 29 11.99 44.57 -17.92
N THR A 30 11.59 45.32 -16.89
CA THR A 30 11.67 46.78 -16.86
C THR A 30 12.97 47.34 -16.30
N CYS A 31 13.59 46.66 -15.32
CA CYS A 31 14.81 47.16 -14.67
C CYS A 31 15.96 46.14 -14.64
N GLY A 32 15.81 44.96 -15.20
CA GLY A 32 16.87 43.91 -15.29
C GLY A 32 17.29 43.28 -13.97
N LYS A 33 16.77 43.71 -12.81
CA LYS A 33 17.12 43.18 -11.49
C LYS A 33 16.38 41.88 -11.18
N VAL A 34 16.92 41.05 -10.27
CA VAL A 34 16.24 39.87 -9.76
C VAL A 34 14.90 40.29 -9.13
N ILE A 35 13.83 39.56 -9.40
CA ILE A 35 12.44 39.93 -9.02
C ILE A 35 12.32 40.22 -7.51
N SER A 36 13.06 39.50 -6.65
CA SER A 36 13.08 39.74 -5.21
C SER A 36 13.64 41.11 -4.79
N GLN A 37 14.42 41.79 -5.66
CA GLN A 37 15.08 43.08 -5.40
C GLN A 37 14.54 44.21 -6.30
N CYS A 38 13.42 43.97 -6.99
CA CYS A 38 12.86 44.88 -7.95
C CYS A 38 11.89 45.88 -7.26
N PRO A 39 12.12 47.21 -7.39
CA PRO A 39 11.23 48.23 -6.82
C PRO A 39 9.84 48.25 -7.48
N HIS A 40 9.64 47.53 -8.59
CA HIS A 40 8.37 47.47 -9.34
C HIS A 40 7.52 46.26 -8.90
N LYS A 41 7.77 45.66 -7.73
CA LYS A 41 7.01 44.51 -7.19
C LYS A 41 5.47 44.67 -7.20
N ALA A 42 5.00 45.89 -7.08
CA ALA A 42 3.56 46.22 -7.04
C ALA A 42 2.84 46.16 -8.39
N LYS A 43 3.55 45.92 -9.51
CA LYS A 43 2.97 45.89 -10.86
C LYS A 43 2.95 44.52 -11.54
N HIS A 44 3.37 43.46 -10.84
CA HIS A 44 3.25 42.10 -11.36
C HIS A 44 1.95 41.49 -10.83
N PRO A 45 0.94 41.19 -11.67
CA PRO A 45 -0.22 40.47 -11.22
C PRO A 45 0.22 39.10 -10.70
N GLU A 46 -0.24 38.75 -9.51
CA GLU A 46 -0.11 37.42 -8.96
C GLU A 46 -0.71 36.41 -9.95
N PRO A 47 -0.01 35.31 -10.31
CA PRO A 47 -0.61 34.31 -11.18
C PRO A 47 -1.93 33.84 -10.56
N ALA A 48 -2.99 33.92 -11.32
CA ALA A 48 -4.32 33.44 -10.90
C ALA A 48 -4.18 32.02 -10.35
N PRO A 49 -4.85 31.68 -9.23
CA PRO A 49 -4.82 30.34 -8.68
C PRO A 49 -5.26 29.35 -9.75
N THR A 50 -4.39 28.40 -10.06
CA THR A 50 -4.72 27.31 -10.99
C THR A 50 -6.01 26.64 -10.49
N PRO A 51 -7.06 26.50 -11.31
CA PRO A 51 -8.28 25.85 -10.89
C PRO A 51 -7.92 24.44 -10.42
N LYS A 52 -8.36 24.10 -9.20
CA LYS A 52 -8.25 22.73 -8.69
C LYS A 52 -8.88 21.80 -9.73
N PRO A 53 -8.23 20.72 -10.13
CA PRO A 53 -8.81 19.80 -11.08
C PRO A 53 -10.18 19.33 -10.53
N LYS A 54 -11.21 19.51 -11.35
CA LYS A 54 -12.55 19.03 -11.04
C LYS A 54 -12.45 17.53 -10.80
N PRO A 55 -12.97 16.98 -9.69
CA PRO A 55 -12.92 15.55 -9.46
C PRO A 55 -13.54 14.85 -10.68
N ALA A 56 -12.83 13.88 -11.23
CA ALA A 56 -13.34 13.06 -12.32
C ALA A 56 -14.69 12.46 -11.92
N PRO A 57 -15.65 12.32 -12.85
CA PRO A 57 -16.95 11.75 -12.54
C PRO A 57 -16.73 10.36 -11.92
N ARG A 58 -17.21 10.19 -10.68
CA ARG A 58 -17.23 8.92 -9.96
C ARG A 58 -18.11 7.98 -10.77
N VAL A 59 -17.51 7.07 -11.51
CA VAL A 59 -18.25 5.95 -12.10
C VAL A 59 -18.68 5.07 -10.92
N THR A 60 -19.90 5.25 -10.46
CA THR A 60 -20.55 4.33 -9.51
C THR A 60 -20.91 3.06 -10.30
N ALA A 61 -19.93 2.18 -10.49
CA ALA A 61 -20.25 0.81 -10.80
C ALA A 61 -21.04 0.28 -9.60
N SER A 62 -22.28 -0.11 -9.81
CA SER A 62 -23.13 -0.76 -8.80
C SER A 62 -22.58 -2.16 -8.51
N TYR A 63 -21.45 -2.20 -7.79
CA TYR A 63 -20.96 -3.44 -7.20
C TYR A 63 -21.84 -3.71 -5.98
N GLN A 64 -22.50 -4.87 -5.94
CA GLN A 64 -23.25 -5.29 -4.75
C GLN A 64 -22.22 -5.66 -3.66
N ASN A 65 -21.80 -4.66 -2.87
CA ASN A 65 -21.03 -4.89 -1.68
C ASN A 65 -21.89 -5.63 -0.65
N LEU A 66 -21.26 -6.50 0.13
CA LEU A 66 -21.93 -7.21 1.21
C LEU A 66 -21.62 -6.51 2.53
N THR A 67 -22.65 -6.14 3.28
CA THR A 67 -22.50 -5.75 4.69
C THR A 67 -22.70 -6.97 5.57
N ILE A 68 -21.71 -7.28 6.36
CA ILE A 68 -21.72 -8.40 7.31
C ILE A 68 -21.80 -7.83 8.72
N ARG A 69 -22.60 -8.46 9.58
CA ARG A 69 -22.77 -8.06 10.98
C ARG A 69 -22.27 -9.15 11.92
N VAL A 70 -21.50 -8.75 12.93
CA VAL A 70 -21.05 -9.61 14.04
C VAL A 70 -21.29 -8.84 15.34
N GLY A 71 -22.25 -9.27 16.13
CA GLY A 71 -22.73 -8.51 17.27
C GLY A 71 -23.21 -7.13 16.85
N ASP A 72 -22.62 -6.09 17.41
CA ASP A 72 -22.91 -4.68 17.05
C ASP A 72 -21.96 -4.09 16.01
N VAL A 73 -21.01 -4.88 15.50
CA VAL A 73 -20.03 -4.43 14.51
C VAL A 73 -20.49 -4.82 13.10
N ASN A 74 -20.50 -3.84 12.21
CA ASN A 74 -20.70 -4.03 10.78
C ASN A 74 -19.38 -3.83 10.03
N PHE A 75 -19.12 -4.67 9.03
CA PHE A 75 -18.02 -4.49 8.10
C PHE A 75 -18.46 -4.80 6.66
N VAL A 76 -17.77 -4.22 5.69
CA VAL A 76 -18.14 -4.29 4.28
C VAL A 76 -17.14 -5.16 3.53
N MET A 77 -17.68 -6.04 2.68
CA MET A 77 -16.93 -6.83 1.72
C MET A 77 -17.22 -6.30 0.31
N VAL A 78 -16.19 -5.84 -0.39
CA VAL A 78 -16.27 -5.29 -1.74
C VAL A 78 -16.14 -6.41 -2.75
N LYS A 79 -17.06 -6.46 -3.74
CA LYS A 79 -16.97 -7.43 -4.83
C LYS A 79 -15.84 -7.06 -5.79
N VAL A 80 -14.94 -7.99 -6.03
CA VAL A 80 -13.91 -7.92 -7.06
C VAL A 80 -14.28 -8.87 -8.18
N SER A 81 -14.59 -8.32 -9.35
CA SER A 81 -14.84 -9.15 -10.54
C SER A 81 -13.55 -9.77 -11.02
N GLY A 82 -13.57 -11.06 -11.29
CA GLY A 82 -12.42 -11.79 -11.81
C GLY A 82 -11.89 -11.17 -13.11
N GLY A 83 -10.63 -11.41 -13.38
CA GLY A 83 -9.94 -10.85 -14.54
C GLY A 83 -8.51 -11.33 -14.66
N THR A 84 -7.82 -10.85 -15.69
CA THR A 84 -6.39 -11.14 -15.92
C THR A 84 -5.59 -9.86 -15.76
N PHE A 85 -4.48 -9.92 -15.02
CA PHE A 85 -3.57 -8.80 -14.81
C PHE A 85 -2.12 -9.25 -14.85
N THR A 86 -1.22 -8.28 -14.96
CA THR A 86 0.22 -8.52 -14.82
C THR A 86 0.62 -8.31 -13.36
N MET A 87 0.97 -9.40 -12.68
CA MET A 87 1.46 -9.39 -11.30
C MET A 87 2.94 -9.09 -11.25
N GLY A 88 3.39 -8.38 -10.21
CA GLY A 88 4.79 -8.03 -9.99
C GLY A 88 5.14 -6.59 -10.40
N ALA A 89 6.43 -6.29 -10.53
CA ALA A 89 6.92 -4.93 -10.79
C ALA A 89 6.72 -4.51 -12.25
N THR A 90 5.54 -4.01 -12.57
CA THR A 90 5.20 -3.38 -13.86
C THR A 90 5.87 -2.01 -14.01
N SER A 91 5.79 -1.41 -15.19
CA SER A 91 6.57 -0.21 -15.58
C SER A 91 6.32 1.03 -14.70
N GLU A 92 5.16 1.14 -14.08
CA GLU A 92 4.82 2.22 -13.15
C GLU A 92 5.50 2.07 -11.78
N MET A 93 6.05 0.89 -11.45
CA MET A 93 6.70 0.63 -10.17
C MET A 93 8.14 1.14 -10.15
N GLN A 94 8.35 2.27 -9.48
CA GLN A 94 9.69 2.85 -9.36
C GLN A 94 10.54 2.08 -8.35
N LYS A 95 11.81 1.81 -8.70
CA LYS A 95 12.80 1.15 -7.85
C LYS A 95 12.28 -0.15 -7.22
N PRO A 96 11.79 -1.12 -8.03
CA PRO A 96 11.28 -2.39 -7.49
C PRO A 96 12.39 -3.19 -6.79
N HIS A 97 12.00 -4.06 -5.87
CA HIS A 97 12.86 -5.10 -5.32
C HIS A 97 12.96 -6.27 -6.30
N ASP A 98 13.99 -7.10 -6.18
CA ASP A 98 14.21 -8.21 -7.12
C ASP A 98 13.19 -9.34 -6.91
N ASP A 99 12.62 -9.48 -5.73
CA ASP A 99 11.57 -10.45 -5.42
C ASP A 99 10.19 -10.08 -5.98
N GLU A 100 10.04 -8.88 -6.53
CA GLU A 100 8.86 -8.46 -7.29
C GLU A 100 8.91 -8.90 -8.77
N LYS A 101 9.95 -9.64 -9.16
CA LYS A 101 10.21 -10.11 -10.54
C LYS A 101 10.33 -11.63 -10.60
N PRO A 102 10.11 -12.22 -11.80
CA PRO A 102 9.62 -11.59 -13.03
C PRO A 102 8.14 -11.21 -12.94
N THR A 103 7.70 -10.25 -13.75
CA THR A 103 6.26 -10.04 -13.97
C THR A 103 5.68 -11.20 -14.75
N HIS A 104 4.43 -11.55 -14.46
CA HIS A 104 3.74 -12.65 -15.13
C HIS A 104 2.24 -12.41 -15.16
N GLN A 105 1.54 -13.10 -16.06
CA GLN A 105 0.09 -12.99 -16.19
C GLN A 105 -0.60 -13.85 -15.13
N VAL A 106 -1.57 -13.28 -14.43
CA VAL A 106 -2.41 -13.99 -13.47
C VAL A 106 -3.88 -13.77 -13.82
N THR A 107 -4.63 -14.86 -13.92
CA THR A 107 -6.09 -14.85 -14.08
C THR A 107 -6.74 -15.27 -12.76
N LEU A 108 -7.68 -14.47 -12.27
CA LEU A 108 -8.40 -14.69 -11.02
C LEU A 108 -9.90 -14.86 -11.28
N SER A 109 -10.53 -15.74 -10.53
CA SER A 109 -11.98 -15.79 -10.37
C SER A 109 -12.48 -14.61 -9.54
N SER A 110 -13.78 -14.33 -9.59
CA SER A 110 -14.38 -13.27 -8.75
C SER A 110 -14.39 -13.69 -7.26
N TYR A 111 -14.25 -12.70 -6.37
CA TYR A 111 -14.26 -12.86 -4.93
C TYR A 111 -14.76 -11.58 -4.24
N TYR A 112 -14.95 -11.63 -2.94
CA TYR A 112 -15.13 -10.44 -2.11
C TYR A 112 -13.89 -10.21 -1.25
N ILE A 113 -13.53 -8.94 -1.04
CA ILE A 113 -12.42 -8.54 -0.16
C ILE A 113 -12.89 -7.47 0.82
N GLY A 114 -12.35 -7.43 2.02
CA GLY A 114 -12.65 -6.40 3.00
C GLY A 114 -12.42 -4.99 2.46
N GLU A 115 -13.38 -4.11 2.65
CA GLU A 115 -13.27 -2.69 2.27
C GLU A 115 -12.06 -2.03 2.96
N THR A 116 -11.74 -2.49 4.17
CA THR A 116 -10.61 -2.08 4.99
C THR A 116 -9.88 -3.29 5.55
N GLU A 117 -8.79 -3.04 6.25
CA GLU A 117 -8.21 -3.97 7.20
C GLU A 117 -9.24 -4.37 8.27
N VAL A 118 -9.06 -5.52 8.91
CA VAL A 118 -9.87 -5.92 10.08
C VAL A 118 -9.64 -4.92 11.21
N THR A 119 -10.71 -4.29 11.69
CA THR A 119 -10.63 -3.33 12.79
C THR A 119 -10.53 -4.05 14.15
N GLN A 120 -10.02 -3.32 15.16
CA GLN A 120 -9.96 -3.81 16.53
C GLN A 120 -11.35 -4.09 17.11
N ALA A 121 -12.37 -3.31 16.69
CA ALA A 121 -13.76 -3.59 17.06
C ALA A 121 -14.22 -4.96 16.56
N LEU A 122 -13.98 -5.26 15.27
CA LEU A 122 -14.34 -6.55 14.69
C LEU A 122 -13.55 -7.70 15.35
N TRP A 123 -12.25 -7.51 15.55
CA TRP A 123 -11.42 -8.50 16.22
C TRP A 123 -11.93 -8.81 17.63
N LYS A 124 -12.24 -7.78 18.43
CA LYS A 124 -12.81 -7.96 19.79
C LYS A 124 -14.16 -8.67 19.79
N ALA A 125 -15.03 -8.33 18.84
CA ALA A 125 -16.34 -8.97 18.71
C ALA A 125 -16.25 -10.48 18.47
N VAL A 126 -15.19 -10.94 17.78
CA VAL A 126 -14.97 -12.37 17.48
C VAL A 126 -14.12 -13.06 18.54
N MET A 127 -13.06 -12.41 19.02
CA MET A 127 -12.05 -13.03 19.88
C MET A 127 -12.24 -12.75 21.37
N GLY A 128 -13.04 -11.73 21.73
CA GLY A 128 -13.26 -11.32 23.12
C GLY A 128 -12.12 -10.48 23.72
N SER A 129 -11.00 -10.28 23.01
CA SER A 129 -9.84 -9.53 23.50
C SER A 129 -9.21 -8.73 22.35
N ASN A 130 -8.33 -7.78 22.68
CA ASN A 130 -7.63 -6.94 21.70
C ASN A 130 -6.13 -6.97 21.96
N PRO A 131 -5.31 -7.65 21.11
CA PRO A 131 -3.86 -7.77 21.30
C PRO A 131 -3.10 -6.50 20.90
N SER A 132 -3.68 -5.63 20.08
CA SER A 132 -3.01 -4.51 19.40
C SER A 132 -2.19 -3.65 20.36
N TYR A 133 -1.08 -3.12 19.89
CA TYR A 133 -0.24 -2.18 20.62
C TYR A 133 -0.93 -0.79 20.68
N PHE A 134 -1.29 -0.23 19.53
CA PHE A 134 -2.09 0.99 19.44
C PHE A 134 -3.56 0.65 19.71
N LYS A 135 -4.25 1.43 20.54
CA LYS A 135 -5.62 1.11 20.97
C LYS A 135 -6.65 2.06 20.37
N GLY A 136 -7.69 1.51 19.77
CA GLY A 136 -8.84 2.25 19.22
C GLY A 136 -9.72 1.36 18.35
N ASP A 137 -11.02 1.41 18.54
CA ASP A 137 -11.97 0.50 17.88
C ASP A 137 -11.93 0.57 16.35
N ASN A 138 -11.67 1.76 15.79
CA ASN A 138 -11.56 2.00 14.35
C ASN A 138 -10.13 1.87 13.82
N LEU A 139 -9.14 1.54 14.64
CA LEU A 139 -7.80 1.21 14.19
C LEU A 139 -7.77 -0.21 13.61
N PRO A 140 -6.85 -0.51 12.67
CA PRO A 140 -6.62 -1.89 12.27
C PRO A 140 -6.14 -2.71 13.48
N VAL A 141 -6.54 -3.97 13.55
CA VAL A 141 -5.91 -4.89 14.50
C VAL A 141 -4.49 -5.17 14.06
N GLU A 142 -3.56 -5.16 15.02
CA GLU A 142 -2.16 -5.53 14.82
C GLU A 142 -1.66 -6.36 16.01
N MET A 143 -0.39 -6.73 16.07
CA MET A 143 0.17 -7.69 17.03
C MET A 143 -0.48 -9.08 16.92
N VAL A 144 -0.89 -9.46 15.73
CA VAL A 144 -1.51 -10.75 15.40
C VAL A 144 -0.60 -11.57 14.49
N SER A 145 -0.34 -12.81 14.83
CA SER A 145 0.37 -13.77 13.99
C SER A 145 -0.55 -14.31 12.89
N TRP A 146 0.02 -14.96 11.87
CA TRP A 146 -0.76 -15.68 10.86
C TRP A 146 -1.64 -16.77 11.50
N ASN A 147 -1.14 -17.45 12.52
CA ASN A 147 -1.89 -18.47 13.25
C ASN A 147 -3.07 -17.86 14.03
N ASP A 148 -2.89 -16.69 14.64
CA ASP A 148 -3.99 -15.95 15.30
C ASP A 148 -5.05 -15.55 14.30
N CYS A 149 -4.65 -15.13 13.09
CA CYS A 149 -5.56 -14.79 12.00
C CYS A 149 -6.39 -16.02 11.56
N GLN A 150 -5.80 -17.22 11.47
CA GLN A 150 -6.54 -18.44 11.16
C GLN A 150 -7.56 -18.79 12.27
N THR A 151 -7.18 -18.60 13.53
CA THR A 151 -8.09 -18.80 14.68
C THR A 151 -9.26 -17.81 14.63
N PHE A 152 -8.97 -16.52 14.37
CA PHE A 152 -9.98 -15.48 14.19
C PHE A 152 -10.94 -15.82 13.05
N ILE A 153 -10.42 -16.21 11.89
CA ILE A 153 -11.21 -16.58 10.71
C ILE A 153 -12.08 -17.79 10.98
N SER A 154 -11.57 -18.82 11.65
CA SER A 154 -12.36 -20.01 12.02
C SER A 154 -13.56 -19.62 12.91
N LYS A 155 -13.34 -18.76 13.91
CA LYS A 155 -14.43 -18.29 14.79
C LYS A 155 -15.42 -17.40 14.03
N LEU A 156 -14.93 -16.49 13.17
CA LEU A 156 -15.77 -15.63 12.36
C LEU A 156 -16.67 -16.45 11.42
N ASN A 157 -16.13 -17.49 10.79
CA ASN A 157 -16.88 -18.41 9.93
C ASN A 157 -17.98 -19.12 10.70
N ALA A 158 -17.68 -19.60 11.91
CA ALA A 158 -18.68 -20.24 12.77
C ALA A 158 -19.80 -19.27 13.21
N LEU A 159 -19.49 -17.99 13.42
CA LEU A 159 -20.47 -16.97 13.82
C LEU A 159 -21.36 -16.49 12.64
N THR A 160 -20.87 -16.58 11.41
CA THR A 160 -21.53 -15.96 10.25
C THR A 160 -22.05 -16.96 9.23
N ASP A 161 -21.74 -18.25 9.39
CA ASP A 161 -22.00 -19.30 8.40
C ASP A 161 -21.47 -18.94 7.00
N LYS A 162 -20.24 -18.41 6.95
CA LYS A 162 -19.55 -18.01 5.72
C LYS A 162 -18.14 -18.60 5.66
N ASN A 163 -17.51 -18.51 4.49
CA ASN A 163 -16.17 -19.06 4.23
C ASN A 163 -15.15 -17.94 4.03
N PHE A 164 -14.92 -17.13 5.09
CA PHE A 164 -13.83 -16.16 5.10
C PHE A 164 -12.48 -16.87 5.14
N ARG A 165 -11.49 -16.20 4.57
CA ARG A 165 -10.09 -16.61 4.57
C ARG A 165 -9.17 -15.38 4.41
N LEU A 166 -7.88 -15.57 4.53
CA LEU A 166 -6.91 -14.57 4.08
C LEU A 166 -6.93 -14.50 2.54
N PRO A 167 -6.61 -13.34 1.94
CA PRO A 167 -6.37 -13.24 0.50
C PRO A 167 -5.20 -14.14 0.08
N THR A 168 -5.22 -14.68 -1.13
CA THR A 168 -3.98 -15.07 -1.78
C THR A 168 -3.18 -13.80 -2.12
N GLU A 169 -1.87 -13.93 -2.28
CA GLU A 169 -1.02 -12.80 -2.66
C GLU A 169 -1.49 -12.15 -3.97
N ALA A 170 -1.90 -12.98 -4.93
CA ALA A 170 -2.41 -12.52 -6.22
C ALA A 170 -3.76 -11.79 -6.11
N GLU A 171 -4.69 -12.27 -5.29
CA GLU A 171 -5.95 -11.58 -5.02
C GLU A 171 -5.71 -10.24 -4.35
N TRP A 172 -4.78 -10.20 -3.38
CA TRP A 172 -4.41 -8.97 -2.70
C TRP A 172 -3.87 -7.93 -3.71
N GLU A 173 -2.90 -8.31 -4.56
CA GLU A 173 -2.30 -7.40 -5.53
C GLU A 173 -3.29 -6.93 -6.60
N PHE A 174 -4.14 -7.83 -7.12
CA PHE A 174 -5.19 -7.49 -8.08
C PHE A 174 -6.15 -6.46 -7.50
N ALA A 175 -6.61 -6.66 -6.27
CA ALA A 175 -7.48 -5.72 -5.58
C ALA A 175 -6.79 -4.38 -5.32
N ALA A 176 -5.52 -4.39 -4.87
CA ALA A 176 -4.73 -3.18 -4.63
C ALA A 176 -4.52 -2.35 -5.89
N ARG A 177 -4.37 -3.00 -7.04
CA ARG A 177 -4.24 -2.33 -8.35
C ARG A 177 -5.56 -1.79 -8.92
N GLY A 178 -6.70 -2.00 -8.24
CA GLY A 178 -8.02 -1.57 -8.71
C GLY A 178 -8.73 -2.59 -9.61
N GLY A 179 -8.29 -3.85 -9.63
CA GLY A 179 -8.88 -4.92 -10.42
C GLY A 179 -8.95 -4.59 -11.91
N ASN A 180 -10.09 -4.89 -12.53
CA ASN A 180 -10.35 -4.55 -13.94
C ASN A 180 -10.51 -3.03 -14.21
N GLN A 181 -10.50 -2.20 -13.16
CA GLN A 181 -10.60 -0.73 -13.26
C GLN A 181 -9.25 -0.04 -13.01
N SER A 182 -8.17 -0.81 -12.95
CA SER A 182 -6.82 -0.31 -12.68
C SER A 182 -6.46 0.88 -13.56
N ARG A 183 -5.93 1.93 -12.95
CA ARG A 183 -5.36 3.11 -13.63
C ARG A 183 -3.83 3.02 -13.73
N HIS A 184 -3.26 1.86 -13.43
CA HIS A 184 -1.81 1.63 -13.44
C HIS A 184 -1.03 2.63 -12.60
N THR A 185 -1.48 2.83 -11.37
CA THR A 185 -0.81 3.70 -10.39
C THR A 185 0.18 2.91 -9.54
N GLN A 186 1.23 3.56 -9.07
CA GLN A 186 2.28 2.95 -8.24
C GLN A 186 1.74 2.45 -6.88
N TYR A 187 0.81 3.20 -6.31
CA TYR A 187 0.12 2.88 -5.06
C TYR A 187 -1.35 2.57 -5.35
N SER A 188 -2.03 1.98 -4.40
CA SER A 188 -3.45 1.63 -4.57
C SER A 188 -4.32 2.89 -4.71
N GLY A 189 -4.74 3.18 -5.95
CA GLY A 189 -5.62 4.29 -6.29
C GLY A 189 -4.93 5.63 -6.59
N SER A 190 -3.60 5.77 -6.43
CA SER A 190 -2.88 7.02 -6.76
C SER A 190 -1.42 6.78 -7.08
N SER A 191 -0.81 7.69 -7.87
CA SER A 191 0.64 7.79 -8.01
C SER A 191 1.29 8.68 -6.93
N ARG A 192 0.48 9.32 -6.08
CA ARG A 192 0.92 10.13 -4.94
C ARG A 192 0.59 9.38 -3.64
N ILE A 193 1.60 8.97 -2.91
CA ILE A 193 1.43 8.18 -1.69
C ILE A 193 0.61 8.90 -0.61
N ASP A 194 0.75 10.22 -0.48
CA ASP A 194 0.06 11.02 0.54
C ASP A 194 -1.47 10.98 0.41
N ASP A 195 -1.98 10.73 -0.80
CA ASP A 195 -3.41 10.68 -1.05
C ASP A 195 -4.05 9.41 -0.46
N VAL A 196 -3.30 8.30 -0.39
CA VAL A 196 -3.83 6.94 -0.18
C VAL A 196 -3.22 6.20 1.00
N ALA A 197 -2.15 6.73 1.63
CA ALA A 197 -1.38 5.98 2.63
C ALA A 197 -1.09 6.75 3.91
N TRP A 198 -1.05 6.00 5.03
CA TRP A 198 -0.33 6.33 6.25
C TRP A 198 1.00 5.55 6.24
N TYR A 199 2.13 6.26 6.13
CA TYR A 199 3.48 5.70 5.99
C TYR A 199 4.47 6.53 6.81
N ASP A 200 5.75 6.19 6.84
CA ASP A 200 6.81 6.86 7.62
C ASP A 200 6.76 8.40 7.52
N GLY A 201 6.51 8.92 6.32
CA GLY A 201 6.52 10.38 6.06
C GLY A 201 5.33 11.15 6.64
N ASN A 202 4.22 10.50 7.05
CA ASN A 202 3.00 11.20 7.47
C ASN A 202 2.21 10.55 8.59
N SER A 203 2.62 9.36 9.07
CA SER A 203 1.87 8.60 10.09
C SER A 203 2.04 9.12 11.51
N GLY A 204 3.12 9.87 11.81
CA GLY A 204 3.46 10.24 13.18
C GLY A 204 3.72 9.03 14.08
N GLU A 205 4.39 8.01 13.52
CA GLU A 205 4.85 6.79 14.20
C GLU A 205 3.73 5.93 14.83
N LYS A 206 2.57 5.86 14.19
CA LYS A 206 1.42 5.09 14.69
C LYS A 206 0.47 4.67 13.59
N THR A 207 -0.42 3.71 13.90
CA THR A 207 -1.57 3.36 13.07
C THR A 207 -2.64 4.45 13.12
N HIS A 208 -3.45 4.50 12.08
CA HIS A 208 -4.56 5.45 11.93
C HIS A 208 -5.89 4.72 11.74
N PRO A 209 -7.02 5.38 12.06
CA PRO A 209 -8.34 4.82 11.78
C PRO A 209 -8.47 4.48 10.31
N VAL A 210 -9.05 3.32 10.03
CA VAL A 210 -9.29 2.87 8.66
C VAL A 210 -10.17 3.86 7.89
N LYS A 211 -10.05 3.91 6.55
CA LYS A 211 -10.84 4.79 5.66
C LYS A 211 -10.58 6.29 5.83
N THR A 212 -9.44 6.69 6.36
CA THR A 212 -9.10 8.11 6.51
C THR A 212 -8.27 8.67 5.36
N LYS A 213 -7.82 7.82 4.45
CA LYS A 213 -7.22 8.16 3.15
C LYS A 213 -8.19 7.89 2.00
N GLN A 214 -7.79 8.20 0.76
CA GLN A 214 -8.64 7.93 -0.42
C GLN A 214 -8.64 6.44 -0.76
N PRO A 215 -9.77 5.90 -1.23
CA PRO A 215 -9.84 4.53 -1.72
C PRO A 215 -9.27 4.40 -3.12
N ASN A 216 -9.05 3.17 -3.55
CA ASN A 216 -8.76 2.86 -4.93
C ASN A 216 -10.05 2.83 -5.81
N GLU A 217 -9.91 2.42 -7.07
CA GLU A 217 -10.96 2.37 -8.09
C GLU A 217 -12.15 1.46 -7.71
N LEU A 218 -11.90 0.45 -6.85
CA LEU A 218 -12.92 -0.48 -6.35
C LEU A 218 -13.62 0.02 -5.07
N GLY A 219 -13.16 1.13 -4.50
CA GLY A 219 -13.64 1.62 -3.21
C GLY A 219 -12.99 0.92 -2.01
N ILE A 220 -11.81 0.30 -2.20
CA ILE A 220 -11.05 -0.37 -1.16
C ILE A 220 -10.03 0.62 -0.59
N TYR A 221 -9.94 0.69 0.73
CA TYR A 221 -9.09 1.62 1.48
C TYR A 221 -7.87 0.91 2.07
N ASP A 222 -6.85 1.68 2.37
CA ASP A 222 -5.68 1.29 3.17
C ASP A 222 -4.89 0.10 2.60
N MET A 223 -5.00 -0.17 1.28
CA MET A 223 -4.17 -1.16 0.59
C MET A 223 -2.71 -0.69 0.42
N THR A 224 -2.41 0.52 0.88
CA THR A 224 -1.09 1.15 0.88
C THR A 224 -0.86 1.78 2.25
N GLY A 225 0.14 1.33 3.01
CA GLY A 225 0.48 1.85 4.34
C GLY A 225 -0.44 1.32 5.45
N ASN A 226 -0.55 2.06 6.54
CA ASN A 226 -1.21 1.74 7.80
C ASN A 226 -0.63 0.49 8.46
N VAL A 227 -1.07 -0.72 8.13
CA VAL A 227 -0.41 -1.96 8.57
C VAL A 227 -0.17 -2.89 7.38
N TYR A 228 0.91 -3.67 7.44
CA TYR A 228 1.06 -4.82 6.56
C TYR A 228 -0.09 -5.79 6.75
N GLU A 229 -0.46 -6.49 5.70
CA GLU A 229 -1.54 -7.45 5.69
C GLU A 229 -1.04 -8.86 5.37
N TRP A 230 -1.38 -9.84 6.21
CA TRP A 230 -1.10 -11.23 5.97
C TRP A 230 -1.83 -11.75 4.74
N CYS A 231 -1.11 -12.52 3.91
CA CYS A 231 -1.68 -13.35 2.85
C CYS A 231 -1.63 -14.84 3.22
N GLN A 232 -2.41 -15.64 2.50
CA GLN A 232 -2.47 -17.10 2.70
C GLN A 232 -1.16 -17.80 2.28
N ASP A 233 -0.47 -17.23 1.30
CA ASP A 233 0.61 -17.86 0.57
C ASP A 233 1.89 -17.99 1.40
N TRP A 234 2.63 -19.08 1.18
CA TRP A 234 4.04 -19.12 1.48
C TRP A 234 4.81 -18.25 0.48
N ILE A 235 5.78 -17.48 0.97
CA ILE A 235 6.63 -16.67 0.10
C ILE A 235 7.52 -17.58 -0.77
N GLY A 236 7.61 -17.25 -2.05
CA GLY A 236 8.46 -17.92 -3.03
C GLY A 236 8.76 -16.99 -4.19
N SER A 237 9.66 -17.41 -5.07
CA SER A 237 9.95 -16.70 -6.31
C SER A 237 8.74 -16.74 -7.24
N TYR A 238 8.52 -15.66 -7.97
CA TYR A 238 7.50 -15.63 -9.00
C TYR A 238 7.86 -16.54 -10.17
N SER A 239 6.84 -17.19 -10.73
CA SER A 239 6.94 -17.91 -12.00
C SER A 239 6.96 -16.90 -13.15
N SER A 240 7.68 -17.21 -14.24
CA SER A 240 7.57 -16.45 -15.50
C SER A 240 6.37 -16.88 -16.36
N TYR A 241 5.69 -17.96 -15.99
CA TYR A 241 4.55 -18.49 -16.73
C TYR A 241 3.22 -17.93 -16.22
N ALA A 242 2.23 -17.86 -17.12
CA ALA A 242 0.87 -17.47 -16.74
C ALA A 242 0.27 -18.45 -15.73
N GLN A 243 -0.49 -17.93 -14.76
CA GLN A 243 -1.11 -18.70 -13.69
C GLN A 243 -2.60 -18.38 -13.56
N THR A 244 -3.38 -19.34 -13.08
CA THR A 244 -4.81 -19.16 -12.79
C THR A 244 -5.05 -19.49 -11.32
N ASN A 245 -5.62 -18.53 -10.57
CA ASN A 245 -5.89 -18.61 -9.14
C ASN A 245 -4.69 -19.17 -8.34
N PRO A 246 -3.48 -18.58 -8.46
CA PRO A 246 -2.31 -19.09 -7.76
C PRO A 246 -2.47 -18.95 -6.24
N THR A 247 -1.88 -19.87 -5.50
CA THR A 247 -1.90 -19.93 -4.03
C THR A 247 -0.48 -19.89 -3.43
N GLY A 248 0.50 -19.42 -4.23
CA GLY A 248 1.89 -19.31 -3.83
C GLY A 248 2.65 -20.64 -3.84
N ALA A 249 3.78 -20.67 -3.14
CA ALA A 249 4.58 -21.87 -3.00
C ALA A 249 3.84 -22.93 -2.15
N GLY A 250 4.03 -24.21 -2.49
CA GLY A 250 3.38 -25.33 -1.76
C GLY A 250 3.83 -25.49 -0.31
N SER A 251 5.02 -24.96 0.04
CA SER A 251 5.58 -24.95 1.39
C SER A 251 6.58 -23.81 1.54
N GLY A 252 6.91 -23.45 2.78
CA GLY A 252 7.87 -22.39 3.07
C GLY A 252 8.05 -22.17 4.57
N SER A 253 8.97 -21.27 4.93
CA SER A 253 9.18 -20.82 6.30
C SER A 253 8.50 -19.50 6.63
N TYR A 254 8.13 -18.72 5.62
CA TYR A 254 7.56 -17.38 5.78
C TYR A 254 6.25 -17.27 5.00
N ARG A 255 5.23 -16.68 5.63
CA ARG A 255 3.99 -16.27 4.97
C ARG A 255 4.15 -14.88 4.36
N VAL A 256 3.50 -14.65 3.22
CA VAL A 256 3.51 -13.36 2.53
C VAL A 256 2.81 -12.29 3.37
N ARG A 257 3.38 -11.08 3.38
CA ARG A 257 2.75 -9.84 3.84
C ARG A 257 2.83 -8.78 2.75
N ARG A 258 1.82 -7.92 2.65
CA ARG A 258 1.67 -6.93 1.58
C ARG A 258 1.25 -5.57 2.15
N GLY A 259 1.38 -4.49 1.34
CA GLY A 259 0.81 -3.18 1.58
C GLY A 259 1.75 -2.13 2.15
N GLY A 260 2.82 -2.51 2.82
CA GLY A 260 3.61 -1.57 3.62
C GLY A 260 2.92 -1.24 4.94
N CYS A 261 3.45 -0.29 5.70
CA CYS A 261 2.84 0.11 6.98
C CYS A 261 3.22 1.54 7.39
N TRP A 262 2.68 1.98 8.52
CA TRP A 262 2.84 3.32 9.10
C TRP A 262 4.30 3.76 9.27
N TYR A 263 5.24 2.85 9.30
CA TYR A 263 6.66 3.11 9.63
C TYR A 263 7.63 2.78 8.47
N TYR A 264 7.11 2.35 7.30
CA TYR A 264 7.93 2.02 6.12
C TYR A 264 7.93 3.15 5.08
N PHE A 265 9.00 3.17 4.25
CA PHE A 265 9.20 4.17 3.20
C PHE A 265 8.25 3.95 2.00
N PRO A 266 8.05 5.00 1.17
CA PRO A 266 7.21 4.91 -0.03
C PRO A 266 7.52 3.72 -0.94
N ARG A 267 8.80 3.36 -1.05
CA ARG A 267 9.26 2.24 -1.86
C ARG A 267 8.61 0.91 -1.44
N ASP A 268 8.41 0.73 -0.15
CA ASP A 268 7.92 -0.52 0.43
C ASP A 268 6.39 -0.60 0.50
N CYS A 269 5.73 0.55 0.22
CA CYS A 269 4.27 0.66 0.21
C CYS A 269 3.65 0.53 -1.19
N ARG A 270 4.43 0.22 -2.24
CA ARG A 270 3.92 0.03 -3.61
C ARG A 270 3.01 -1.20 -3.70
N SER A 271 2.05 -1.17 -4.63
CA SER A 271 1.12 -2.29 -4.82
C SER A 271 1.81 -3.63 -5.16
N SER A 272 3.01 -3.60 -5.75
CA SER A 272 3.82 -4.79 -6.05
C SER A 272 4.77 -5.20 -4.94
N SER A 273 5.06 -4.32 -3.96
CA SER A 273 5.99 -4.61 -2.87
C SER A 273 5.50 -5.78 -2.02
N ARG A 274 6.40 -6.68 -1.70
CA ARG A 274 6.11 -7.91 -0.96
C ARG A 274 7.15 -8.17 0.12
N GLY A 275 6.80 -9.01 1.05
CA GLY A 275 7.73 -9.45 2.09
C GLY A 275 7.21 -10.71 2.77
N GLY A 276 8.04 -11.32 3.59
CA GLY A 276 7.69 -12.52 4.33
C GLY A 276 8.05 -12.42 5.81
N ILE A 277 7.25 -13.07 6.65
CA ILE A 277 7.51 -13.22 8.08
C ILE A 277 7.05 -14.61 8.54
N MET A 278 7.70 -15.17 9.58
CA MET A 278 7.33 -16.45 10.14
C MET A 278 5.86 -16.45 10.59
N PRO A 279 5.10 -17.55 10.39
CA PRO A 279 3.67 -17.58 10.70
C PRO A 279 3.33 -17.36 12.19
N GLY A 280 4.26 -17.59 13.10
CA GLY A 280 4.12 -17.28 14.53
C GLY A 280 4.55 -15.86 14.92
N GLY A 281 5.09 -15.07 13.98
CA GLY A 281 5.52 -13.69 14.26
C GLY A 281 4.35 -12.73 14.38
N SER A 282 4.41 -11.82 15.35
CA SER A 282 3.43 -10.74 15.52
C SER A 282 4.17 -9.41 15.70
N ARG A 283 3.61 -8.33 15.14
CA ARG A 283 4.23 -7.00 15.12
C ARG A 283 3.16 -5.91 15.17
N ASN A 284 3.50 -4.74 15.71
CA ASN A 284 2.61 -3.58 15.78
C ASN A 284 2.40 -2.85 14.42
N ASP A 285 2.94 -3.40 13.37
CA ASP A 285 2.82 -2.95 11.99
C ASP A 285 2.19 -4.00 11.06
N LEU A 286 1.59 -5.07 11.62
CA LEU A 286 1.12 -6.23 10.87
C LEU A 286 -0.24 -6.71 11.36
N GLY A 287 -1.21 -6.65 10.47
CA GLY A 287 -2.60 -7.05 10.66
C GLY A 287 -3.09 -7.96 9.53
N LEU A 288 -4.38 -7.88 9.22
CA LEU A 288 -4.99 -8.71 8.18
C LEU A 288 -6.16 -8.01 7.51
N ARG A 289 -6.47 -8.48 6.31
CA ARG A 289 -7.70 -8.21 5.56
C ARG A 289 -8.38 -9.53 5.20
N LEU A 290 -9.70 -9.53 5.13
CA LEU A 290 -10.50 -10.72 4.83
C LEU A 290 -10.79 -10.84 3.34
N VAL A 291 -10.89 -12.08 2.88
CA VAL A 291 -11.52 -12.46 1.60
C VAL A 291 -12.65 -13.43 1.88
N LEU A 292 -13.71 -13.33 1.09
CA LEU A 292 -14.82 -14.29 1.07
C LEU A 292 -14.93 -14.86 -0.35
N SER A 293 -14.84 -16.17 -0.48
CA SER A 293 -15.04 -16.87 -1.75
C SER A 293 -16.50 -16.80 -2.21
N LEU A 294 -16.73 -16.71 -3.53
CA LEU A 294 -18.04 -16.76 -4.17
C LEU A 294 -18.51 -18.20 -4.34
#